data_0efb0445a9974014d49395d43ce1e6d8
#
_entry.id   0efb0445a9974014d49395d43ce1e6d8
#
_cell.length_a   1.000
_cell.length_b   1.000
_cell.length_c   1.000
_cell.angle_alpha   90.00
_cell.angle_beta   90.00
_cell.angle_gamma   90.00
#
_symmetry.space_group_name_H-M   'P 1'
#
loop_
_entity.id
_entity.type
_entity.pdbx_description
1 polymer ?
#
loop_
_entity_poly.entity_id
_entity_poly.type
_entity_poly.pdbx_seq_one_letter_code
_entity_poly.pdbx_strand_id
1 'polypeptide(L)'
;VFVIYYWRNFEVKYDSETMEQNLLSIILLCFFWLLLSGRTRLYHIPRNVTYTIFLERILIHVFFFFLGVVMLGKVSMNDFLKTERFYLAGILLLVVIPIKSFIFFLLKYLRSKGINHRNIMFIGESASSDILRDIIRQRKDYGFKIYDYNDNPSQIEHLIKFWKDHGIHTIFLPSEYCLEKSFENMLFKQAELNKVKISLVPNIIQNDFFEYEFN
;
A
#
# COMPACT_ATOMS: atom_id res chain seq x y z
N VAL A 1 -0.42 -6.28 22.85
CA VAL A 1 -1.34 -6.98 23.76
C VAL A 1 -0.55 -7.83 24.75
N PHE A 2 0.30 -8.75 24.30
CA PHE A 2 1.08 -9.65 25.16
C PHE A 2 1.98 -8.90 26.16
N VAL A 3 2.76 -7.92 25.69
CA VAL A 3 3.65 -7.11 26.54
C VAL A 3 2.87 -6.30 27.57
N ILE A 4 1.73 -5.72 27.18
CA ILE A 4 0.87 -4.92 28.06
C ILE A 4 0.24 -5.81 29.13
N TYR A 5 -0.23 -7.00 28.74
CA TYR A 5 -0.76 -8.00 29.66
C TYR A 5 0.27 -8.42 30.71
N TYR A 6 1.48 -8.77 30.29
CA TYR A 6 2.56 -9.16 31.20
C TYR A 6 3.02 -8.03 32.10
N TRP A 7 3.17 -6.81 31.59
CA TRP A 7 3.67 -5.67 32.36
C TRP A 7 2.72 -5.28 33.50
N ARG A 8 1.41 -5.29 33.25
CA ARG A 8 0.42 -4.90 34.23
C ARG A 8 0.15 -5.98 35.29
N ASN A 9 0.35 -7.22 34.93
CA ASN A 9 0.04 -8.36 35.83
C ASN A 9 1.29 -8.93 36.51
N PHE A 10 2.42 -8.24 36.45
CA PHE A 10 3.66 -8.72 37.07
C PHE A 10 3.56 -8.87 38.60
N GLU A 11 2.61 -8.19 39.24
CA GLU A 11 2.38 -8.23 40.68
C GLU A 11 1.29 -9.23 41.13
N VAL A 12 0.53 -9.83 40.20
CA VAL A 12 -0.56 -10.74 40.52
C VAL A 12 -0.08 -12.20 40.44
N LYS A 13 -0.20 -12.94 41.54
CA LYS A 13 0.02 -14.39 41.58
C LYS A 13 -0.93 -15.08 40.61
N TYR A 14 -0.38 -15.62 39.51
CA TYR A 14 -1.14 -16.33 38.48
C TYR A 14 -1.56 -17.70 38.93
N ASP A 15 -2.85 -18.00 38.86
CA ASP A 15 -3.39 -19.33 38.76
C ASP A 15 -3.17 -19.87 37.33
N SER A 16 -2.71 -21.11 37.19
CA SER A 16 -2.38 -21.75 35.93
C SER A 16 -3.55 -21.77 34.93
N GLU A 17 -4.77 -21.95 35.42
CA GLU A 17 -5.99 -21.96 34.58
C GLU A 17 -6.29 -20.59 33.94
N THR A 18 -6.16 -19.50 34.69
CA THR A 18 -6.37 -18.15 34.17
C THR A 18 -5.31 -17.77 33.14
N MET A 19 -4.10 -18.29 33.31
CA MET A 19 -3.01 -18.05 32.35
C MET A 19 -3.26 -18.73 30.99
N GLU A 20 -3.73 -19.97 30.98
CA GLU A 20 -4.05 -20.70 29.75
C GLU A 20 -5.23 -20.07 28.99
N GLN A 21 -6.28 -19.67 29.66
CA GLN A 21 -7.44 -18.99 29.06
C GLN A 21 -7.04 -17.63 28.44
N ASN A 22 -6.19 -16.89 29.14
CA ASN A 22 -5.70 -15.61 28.63
C ASN A 22 -4.75 -15.79 27.44
N LEU A 23 -3.90 -16.82 27.44
CA LEU A 23 -3.01 -17.15 26.32
C LEU A 23 -3.80 -17.48 25.06
N LEU A 24 -4.85 -18.31 25.16
CA LEU A 24 -5.72 -18.64 24.03
C LEU A 24 -6.39 -17.39 23.46
N SER A 25 -6.91 -16.52 24.31
CA SER A 25 -7.53 -15.26 23.90
C SER A 25 -6.55 -14.33 23.18
N ILE A 26 -5.30 -14.25 23.65
CA ILE A 26 -4.23 -13.47 23.01
C ILE A 26 -3.88 -14.05 21.65
N ILE A 27 -3.74 -15.38 21.53
CA ILE A 27 -3.46 -16.04 20.25
C ILE A 27 -4.57 -15.76 19.25
N LEU A 28 -5.84 -15.86 19.65
CA LEU A 28 -6.99 -15.54 18.80
C LEU A 28 -6.99 -14.08 18.36
N LEU A 29 -6.65 -13.15 19.25
CA LEU A 29 -6.53 -11.72 18.90
C LEU A 29 -5.38 -11.47 17.93
N CYS A 30 -4.23 -12.13 18.10
CA CYS A 30 -3.12 -12.03 17.14
C CYS A 30 -3.52 -12.56 15.76
N PHE A 31 -4.21 -13.68 15.70
CA PHE A 31 -4.71 -14.26 14.46
C PHE A 31 -5.74 -13.32 13.80
N PHE A 32 -6.67 -12.79 14.57
CA PHE A 32 -7.65 -11.82 14.11
C PHE A 32 -6.97 -10.55 13.57
N TRP A 33 -5.93 -10.03 14.26
CA TRP A 33 -5.12 -8.92 13.77
C TRP A 33 -4.51 -9.21 12.40
N LEU A 34 -3.93 -10.39 12.20
CA LEU A 34 -3.33 -10.78 10.93
C LEU A 34 -4.35 -10.87 9.81
N LEU A 35 -5.51 -11.49 10.06
CA LEU A 35 -6.60 -11.57 9.08
C LEU A 35 -7.11 -10.17 8.71
N LEU A 36 -7.37 -9.34 9.70
CA LEU A 36 -7.86 -7.98 9.50
C LEU A 36 -6.84 -7.12 8.76
N SER A 37 -5.54 -7.27 9.05
CA SER A 37 -4.47 -6.51 8.40
C SER A 37 -4.36 -6.82 6.91
N GLY A 38 -4.62 -8.05 6.50
CA GLY A 38 -4.73 -8.44 5.09
C GLY A 38 -5.90 -7.74 4.41
N ARG A 39 -7.06 -7.70 5.05
CA ARG A 39 -8.26 -7.06 4.50
C ARG A 39 -8.18 -5.55 4.42
N THR A 40 -7.64 -4.90 5.43
CA THR A 40 -7.49 -3.43 5.49
C THR A 40 -6.26 -2.92 4.75
N ARG A 41 -5.46 -3.81 4.18
CA ARG A 41 -4.17 -3.48 3.52
C ARG A 41 -3.26 -2.61 4.42
N LEU A 42 -3.28 -2.87 5.73
CA LEU A 42 -2.54 -2.08 6.74
C LEU A 42 -1.03 -2.00 6.45
N TYR A 43 -0.45 -3.05 5.89
CA TYR A 43 0.98 -3.13 5.57
C TYR A 43 1.31 -2.71 4.14
N HIS A 44 0.29 -2.46 3.31
CA HIS A 44 0.51 -2.01 1.94
C HIS A 44 0.49 -0.48 1.87
N ILE A 45 1.64 0.12 1.59
CA ILE A 45 1.81 1.57 1.44
C ILE A 45 2.06 1.86 -0.05
N PRO A 46 1.02 2.15 -0.83
CA PRO A 46 1.17 2.55 -2.22
C PRO A 46 2.01 3.83 -2.35
N ARG A 47 2.61 4.05 -3.52
CA ARG A 47 3.50 5.20 -3.72
C ARG A 47 2.76 6.53 -3.78
N ASN A 48 1.55 6.50 -4.31
CA ASN A 48 0.70 7.66 -4.57
C ASN A 48 -0.29 8.00 -3.44
N VAL A 49 -0.26 7.26 -2.32
CA VAL A 49 -1.20 7.48 -1.20
C VAL A 49 -0.86 8.74 -0.42
N THR A 50 -1.87 9.53 -0.12
CA THR A 50 -1.77 10.65 0.82
C THR A 50 -1.73 10.17 2.28
N TYR A 51 -1.18 10.99 3.16
CA TYR A 51 -1.13 10.63 4.59
C TYR A 51 -2.51 10.48 5.20
N THR A 52 -3.48 11.27 4.75
CA THR A 52 -4.88 11.21 5.22
C THR A 52 -5.50 9.83 4.98
N ILE A 53 -5.43 9.33 3.72
CA ILE A 53 -5.95 8.00 3.35
C ILE A 53 -5.21 6.89 4.12
N PHE A 54 -3.91 7.06 4.32
CA PHE A 54 -3.12 6.11 5.10
C PHE A 54 -3.55 6.07 6.57
N LEU A 55 -3.79 7.24 7.19
CA LEU A 55 -4.27 7.36 8.57
C LEU A 55 -5.68 6.78 8.73
N GLU A 56 -6.58 7.05 7.79
CA GLU A 56 -7.92 6.48 7.74
C GLU A 56 -7.89 4.96 7.78
N ARG A 57 -7.03 4.31 6.99
CA ARG A 57 -6.86 2.85 6.99
C ARG A 57 -6.42 2.32 8.37
N ILE A 58 -5.53 3.04 9.05
CA ILE A 58 -5.12 2.67 10.42
C ILE A 58 -6.30 2.77 11.38
N LEU A 59 -7.05 3.86 11.32
CA LEU A 59 -8.20 4.08 12.22
C LEU A 59 -9.28 3.02 11.99
N ILE A 60 -9.62 2.72 10.74
CA ILE A 60 -10.56 1.66 10.37
C ILE A 60 -10.08 0.30 10.91
N HIS A 61 -8.78 -0.01 10.74
CA HIS A 61 -8.21 -1.25 11.24
C HIS A 61 -8.35 -1.36 12.77
N VAL A 62 -7.95 -0.32 13.50
CA VAL A 62 -8.02 -0.32 14.97
C VAL A 62 -9.47 -0.38 15.45
N PHE A 63 -10.40 0.29 14.76
CA PHE A 63 -11.82 0.22 15.07
C PHE A 63 -12.38 -1.20 14.96
N PHE A 64 -12.14 -1.88 13.85
CA PHE A 64 -12.59 -3.28 13.68
C PHE A 64 -11.88 -4.24 14.65
N PHE A 65 -10.60 -4.00 14.93
CA PHE A 65 -9.89 -4.77 15.93
C PHE A 65 -10.50 -4.60 17.32
N PHE A 66 -10.85 -3.37 17.70
CA PHE A 66 -11.55 -3.09 18.96
C PHE A 66 -12.89 -3.83 19.05
N LEU A 67 -13.70 -3.84 17.98
CA LEU A 67 -14.94 -4.62 17.93
C LEU A 67 -14.67 -6.11 18.16
N GLY A 68 -13.61 -6.66 17.57
CA GLY A 68 -13.18 -8.04 17.79
C GLY A 68 -12.81 -8.32 19.25
N VAL A 69 -12.08 -7.39 19.89
CA VAL A 69 -11.74 -7.49 21.33
C VAL A 69 -13.01 -7.51 22.19
N VAL A 70 -13.98 -6.63 21.90
CA VAL A 70 -15.25 -6.58 22.63
C VAL A 70 -16.05 -7.88 22.46
N MET A 71 -16.13 -8.39 21.22
CA MET A 71 -16.84 -9.66 20.95
C MET A 71 -16.17 -10.85 21.64
N LEU A 72 -14.87 -10.94 21.54
CA LEU A 72 -14.09 -12.02 22.13
C LEU A 72 -14.19 -12.00 23.67
N GLY A 73 -14.14 -10.81 24.28
CA GLY A 73 -14.32 -10.64 25.71
C GLY A 73 -15.70 -11.08 26.21
N LYS A 74 -16.75 -10.89 25.38
CA LYS A 74 -18.10 -11.38 25.72
C LYS A 74 -18.21 -12.91 25.59
N VAL A 75 -17.66 -13.49 24.54
CA VAL A 75 -17.77 -14.94 24.25
C VAL A 75 -16.90 -15.77 25.19
N SER A 76 -15.65 -15.35 25.41
CA SER A 76 -14.71 -16.08 26.28
C SER A 76 -14.93 -15.87 27.77
N MET A 77 -15.87 -14.99 28.15
CA MET A 77 -16.08 -14.54 29.56
C MET A 77 -14.80 -14.01 30.23
N ASN A 78 -13.80 -13.62 29.42
CA ASN A 78 -12.50 -13.17 29.90
C ASN A 78 -12.61 -11.76 30.51
N ASP A 79 -12.44 -11.66 31.80
CA ASP A 79 -12.60 -10.41 32.54
C ASP A 79 -11.54 -9.37 32.20
N PHE A 80 -10.32 -9.80 31.84
CA PHE A 80 -9.29 -8.90 31.35
C PHE A 80 -9.73 -8.18 30.07
N LEU A 81 -10.26 -8.90 29.08
CA LEU A 81 -10.73 -8.29 27.84
C LEU A 81 -11.97 -7.41 28.05
N LYS A 82 -12.81 -7.73 29.03
CA LYS A 82 -13.98 -6.89 29.36
C LYS A 82 -13.59 -5.59 30.03
N THR A 83 -12.65 -5.64 30.97
CA THR A 83 -12.24 -4.48 31.77
C THR A 83 -11.28 -3.58 31.03
N GLU A 84 -10.29 -4.15 30.34
CA GLU A 84 -9.15 -3.42 29.78
C GLU A 84 -9.31 -3.05 28.29
N ARG A 85 -10.47 -3.32 27.69
CA ARG A 85 -10.71 -3.12 26.25
C ARG A 85 -10.40 -1.71 25.73
N PHE A 86 -10.78 -0.67 26.49
CA PHE A 86 -10.53 0.72 26.10
C PHE A 86 -9.05 1.10 26.26
N TYR A 87 -8.43 0.59 27.31
CA TYR A 87 -7.00 0.78 27.54
C TYR A 87 -6.16 0.11 26.45
N LEU A 88 -6.51 -1.12 26.06
CA LEU A 88 -5.88 -1.81 24.94
C LEU A 88 -6.04 -1.04 23.63
N ALA A 89 -7.24 -0.52 23.34
CA ALA A 89 -7.46 0.29 22.14
C ALA A 89 -6.66 1.59 22.17
N GLY A 90 -6.61 2.28 23.31
CA GLY A 90 -5.84 3.52 23.48
C GLY A 90 -4.34 3.30 23.27
N ILE A 91 -3.77 2.25 23.87
CA ILE A 91 -2.35 1.92 23.70
C ILE A 91 -2.06 1.52 22.26
N LEU A 92 -2.93 0.72 21.63
CA LEU A 92 -2.75 0.37 20.21
C LEU A 92 -2.71 1.61 19.33
N LEU A 93 -3.61 2.57 19.52
CA LEU A 93 -3.57 3.84 18.80
C LEU A 93 -2.27 4.61 19.06
N LEU A 94 -1.87 4.73 20.33
CA LEU A 94 -0.64 5.43 20.73
C LEU A 94 0.64 4.80 20.18
N VAL A 95 0.64 3.50 19.94
CA VAL A 95 1.82 2.78 19.42
C VAL A 95 1.76 2.65 17.90
N VAL A 96 0.61 2.24 17.36
CA VAL A 96 0.49 1.94 15.92
C VAL A 96 0.55 3.20 15.07
N ILE A 97 -0.12 4.29 15.47
CA ILE A 97 -0.12 5.54 14.68
C ILE A 97 1.29 6.12 14.55
N PRO A 98 2.06 6.36 15.62
CA PRO A 98 3.41 6.92 15.49
C PRO A 98 4.36 6.03 14.69
N ILE A 99 4.36 4.71 14.96
CA ILE A 99 5.26 3.77 14.26
C ILE A 99 4.92 3.75 12.77
N LYS A 100 3.65 3.62 12.43
CA LYS A 100 3.21 3.58 11.02
C LYS A 100 3.43 4.90 10.31
N SER A 101 3.18 6.03 10.98
CA SER A 101 3.46 7.36 10.45
C SER A 101 4.96 7.56 10.19
N PHE A 102 5.80 7.13 11.13
CA PHE A 102 7.24 7.16 10.95
C PHE A 102 7.67 6.35 9.71
N ILE A 103 7.19 5.11 9.57
CA ILE A 103 7.49 4.27 8.41
C ILE A 103 6.99 4.93 7.11
N PHE A 104 5.80 5.53 7.12
CA PHE A 104 5.24 6.22 5.96
C PHE A 104 6.14 7.39 5.51
N PHE A 105 6.52 8.29 6.42
CA PHE A 105 7.37 9.43 6.12
C PHE A 105 8.79 9.00 5.77
N LEU A 106 9.33 7.99 6.45
CA LEU A 106 10.65 7.41 6.12
C LEU A 106 10.68 6.87 4.69
N LEU A 107 9.66 6.11 4.27
CA LEU A 107 9.58 5.60 2.91
C LEU A 107 9.47 6.73 1.88
N LYS A 108 8.69 7.78 2.16
CA LYS A 108 8.61 8.95 1.28
C LYS A 108 9.94 9.69 1.19
N TYR A 109 10.62 9.86 2.31
CA TYR A 109 11.96 10.47 2.35
C TYR A 109 12.98 9.66 1.56
N LEU A 110 13.05 8.35 1.75
CA LEU A 110 13.97 7.47 1.02
C LEU A 110 13.70 7.54 -0.50
N ARG A 111 12.43 7.53 -0.91
CA ARG A 111 12.05 7.67 -2.32
C ARG A 111 12.46 9.02 -2.90
N SER A 112 12.31 10.11 -2.17
CA SER A 112 12.73 11.45 -2.62
C SER A 112 14.26 11.55 -2.80
N LYS A 113 15.04 10.71 -2.10
CA LYS A 113 16.49 10.58 -2.26
C LYS A 113 16.91 9.59 -3.36
N GLY A 114 15.94 9.04 -4.13
CA GLY A 114 16.22 8.08 -5.20
C GLY A 114 16.45 6.65 -4.73
N ILE A 115 16.28 6.37 -3.43
CA ILE A 115 16.35 5.02 -2.88
C ILE A 115 15.00 4.35 -3.12
N ASN A 116 15.01 3.09 -3.64
CA ASN A 116 13.77 2.36 -3.95
C ASN A 116 12.87 3.08 -4.98
N HIS A 117 13.46 3.61 -6.05
CA HIS A 117 12.67 4.15 -7.17
C HIS A 117 12.16 3.03 -8.09
N ARG A 118 11.13 3.35 -8.88
CA ARG A 118 10.61 2.52 -9.96
C ARG A 118 10.80 3.24 -11.28
N ASN A 119 11.37 2.53 -12.23
CA ASN A 119 11.53 3.05 -13.58
C ASN A 119 10.20 2.91 -14.32
N ILE A 120 9.74 4.01 -14.88
CA ILE A 120 8.53 4.09 -15.67
C ILE A 120 8.89 4.63 -17.05
N MET A 121 8.16 4.17 -18.06
CA MET A 121 8.39 4.58 -19.44
C MET A 121 7.11 5.14 -20.04
N PHE A 122 7.24 6.22 -20.77
CA PHE A 122 6.16 6.76 -21.59
C PHE A 122 6.40 6.41 -23.05
N ILE A 123 5.36 5.94 -23.73
CA ILE A 123 5.36 5.69 -25.18
C ILE A 123 4.38 6.68 -25.80
N GLY A 124 4.86 7.43 -26.77
CA GLY A 124 4.08 8.45 -27.46
C GLY A 124 3.93 9.76 -26.67
N GLU A 125 3.58 10.79 -27.40
CA GLU A 125 3.35 12.13 -26.87
C GLU A 125 1.86 12.43 -26.88
N SER A 126 1.35 12.95 -25.77
CA SER A 126 -0.01 13.48 -25.67
C SER A 126 -0.08 14.50 -24.52
N ALA A 127 -1.00 15.44 -24.62
CA ALA A 127 -1.20 16.44 -23.57
C ALA A 127 -1.43 15.79 -22.19
N SER A 128 -2.16 14.69 -22.14
CA SER A 128 -2.42 13.93 -20.90
C SER A 128 -1.14 13.28 -20.34
N SER A 129 -0.27 12.77 -21.23
CA SER A 129 1.03 12.21 -20.83
C SER A 129 1.96 13.29 -20.26
N ASP A 130 1.96 14.49 -20.86
CA ASP A 130 2.79 15.60 -20.38
C ASP A 130 2.35 16.09 -19.01
N ILE A 131 1.06 16.22 -18.79
CA ILE A 131 0.51 16.56 -17.48
C ILE A 131 0.93 15.50 -16.44
N LEU A 132 0.82 14.21 -16.78
CA LEU A 132 1.21 13.13 -15.88
C LEU A 132 2.72 13.13 -15.61
N ARG A 133 3.56 13.40 -16.63
CA ARG A 133 5.01 13.57 -16.45
C ARG A 133 5.32 14.70 -15.48
N ASP A 134 4.66 15.85 -15.62
CA ASP A 134 4.88 17.01 -14.75
C ASP A 134 4.46 16.74 -13.31
N ILE A 135 3.32 16.09 -13.11
CA ILE A 135 2.89 15.65 -11.76
C ILE A 135 3.94 14.73 -11.15
N ILE A 136 4.44 13.74 -11.90
CA ILE A 136 5.44 12.81 -11.39
C ILE A 136 6.77 13.51 -11.10
N ARG A 137 7.19 14.46 -11.92
CA ARG A 137 8.42 15.26 -11.71
C ARG A 137 8.34 16.13 -10.47
N GLN A 138 7.17 16.72 -10.21
CA GLN A 138 6.92 17.53 -9.01
C GLN A 138 6.90 16.65 -7.74
N ARG A 139 6.40 15.42 -7.83
CA ARG A 139 6.20 14.52 -6.69
C ARG A 139 7.36 13.51 -6.56
N LYS A 140 8.56 14.02 -6.24
CA LYS A 140 9.75 13.17 -6.02
C LYS A 140 9.55 12.10 -4.94
N ASP A 141 8.63 12.36 -3.99
CA ASP A 141 8.25 11.42 -2.92
C ASP A 141 7.56 10.15 -3.42
N TYR A 142 7.05 10.13 -4.66
CA TYR A 142 6.54 8.91 -5.30
C TYR A 142 7.66 7.94 -5.71
N GLY A 143 8.87 8.46 -5.92
CA GLY A 143 10.04 7.65 -6.27
C GLY A 143 9.91 6.98 -7.63
N PHE A 144 9.46 7.73 -8.63
CA PHE A 144 9.47 7.30 -10.02
C PHE A 144 10.64 7.95 -10.77
N LYS A 145 11.29 7.17 -11.64
CA LYS A 145 12.26 7.64 -12.61
C LYS A 145 11.66 7.49 -14.00
N ILE A 146 11.54 8.61 -14.71
CA ILE A 146 10.90 8.67 -16.04
C ILE A 146 11.94 8.37 -17.10
N TYR A 147 11.54 7.53 -18.07
CA TYR A 147 12.21 7.27 -19.31
C TYR A 147 11.24 7.54 -20.46
N ASP A 148 11.67 8.33 -21.44
CA ASP A 148 10.89 8.62 -22.63
C ASP A 148 11.39 7.73 -23.76
N TYR A 149 10.49 7.04 -24.42
CA TYR A 149 10.78 6.22 -25.58
C TYR A 149 10.26 6.93 -26.83
N ASN A 150 11.20 7.54 -27.59
CA ASN A 150 10.89 8.36 -28.76
C ASN A 150 11.13 7.63 -30.09
N ASP A 151 11.69 6.41 -30.04
CA ASP A 151 11.89 5.60 -31.23
C ASP A 151 10.57 5.08 -31.79
N ASN A 152 10.58 4.73 -33.07
CA ASN A 152 9.39 4.19 -33.74
C ASN A 152 8.92 2.90 -33.00
N PRO A 153 7.74 2.89 -32.40
CA PRO A 153 7.27 1.77 -31.57
C PRO A 153 7.00 0.51 -32.42
N SER A 154 7.03 0.58 -33.73
CA SER A 154 6.81 -0.57 -34.62
C SER A 154 7.88 -1.68 -34.49
N GLN A 155 9.03 -1.40 -33.88
CA GLN A 155 10.07 -2.39 -33.60
C GLN A 155 10.01 -2.89 -32.15
N ILE A 156 9.14 -3.87 -31.91
CA ILE A 156 8.91 -4.41 -30.58
C ILE A 156 10.18 -4.97 -29.91
N GLU A 157 11.13 -5.48 -30.68
CA GLU A 157 12.39 -6.01 -30.17
C GLU A 157 13.26 -4.93 -29.51
N HIS A 158 13.33 -3.75 -30.15
CA HIS A 158 14.04 -2.58 -29.61
C HIS A 158 13.37 -2.09 -28.31
N LEU A 159 12.04 -2.07 -28.28
CA LEU A 159 11.27 -1.70 -27.12
C LEU A 159 11.53 -2.67 -25.96
N ILE A 160 11.50 -3.99 -26.21
CA ILE A 160 11.78 -5.03 -25.20
C ILE A 160 13.21 -4.91 -24.67
N LYS A 161 14.18 -4.65 -25.54
CA LYS A 161 15.55 -4.43 -25.13
C LYS A 161 15.66 -3.19 -24.24
N PHE A 162 15.06 -2.07 -24.64
CA PHE A 162 15.08 -0.82 -23.89
C PHE A 162 14.49 -1.01 -22.48
N TRP A 163 13.32 -1.66 -22.33
CA TRP A 163 12.74 -1.85 -21.01
C TRP A 163 13.53 -2.80 -20.12
N LYS A 164 14.24 -3.81 -20.70
CA LYS A 164 15.13 -4.70 -19.95
C LYS A 164 16.39 -3.98 -19.49
N ASP A 165 17.02 -3.23 -20.38
CA ASP A 165 18.25 -2.49 -20.11
C ASP A 165 18.04 -1.42 -19.02
N HIS A 166 16.86 -0.81 -18.98
CA HIS A 166 16.51 0.22 -18.00
C HIS A 166 15.69 -0.31 -16.83
N GLY A 167 15.38 -1.60 -16.76
CA GLY A 167 14.58 -2.20 -15.70
C GLY A 167 13.22 -1.54 -15.54
N ILE A 168 12.50 -1.35 -16.66
CA ILE A 168 11.18 -0.68 -16.65
C ILE A 168 10.15 -1.55 -15.95
N HIS A 169 9.39 -0.95 -15.04
CA HIS A 169 8.34 -1.63 -14.27
C HIS A 169 6.93 -1.32 -14.78
N THR A 170 6.74 -0.13 -15.32
CA THR A 170 5.44 0.31 -15.84
C THR A 170 5.61 1.12 -17.09
N ILE A 171 4.79 0.85 -18.09
CA ILE A 171 4.68 1.57 -19.34
C ILE A 171 3.38 2.38 -19.31
N PHE A 172 3.48 3.68 -19.55
CA PHE A 172 2.33 4.55 -19.73
C PHE A 172 2.08 4.76 -21.22
N LEU A 173 0.87 4.46 -21.65
CA LEU A 173 0.43 4.58 -23.03
C LEU A 173 -0.78 5.52 -23.07
N PRO A 174 -0.75 6.62 -23.86
CA PRO A 174 -1.93 7.46 -24.04
C PRO A 174 -3.07 6.68 -24.68
N SER A 175 -4.29 6.85 -24.20
CA SER A 175 -5.48 6.19 -24.78
C SER A 175 -5.77 6.64 -26.23
N GLU A 176 -5.26 7.82 -26.61
CA GLU A 176 -5.38 8.37 -27.96
C GLU A 176 -4.36 7.76 -28.95
N TYR A 177 -3.37 7.06 -28.43
CA TYR A 177 -2.31 6.49 -29.24
C TYR A 177 -2.84 5.22 -29.94
N CYS A 178 -3.25 5.39 -31.20
CA CYS A 178 -3.73 4.29 -32.04
C CYS A 178 -2.56 3.39 -32.44
N LEU A 179 -2.34 2.34 -31.67
CA LEU A 179 -1.46 1.25 -32.07
C LEU A 179 -2.19 0.33 -33.06
N GLU A 180 -1.47 -0.20 -34.03
CA GLU A 180 -2.01 -1.31 -34.81
C GLU A 180 -2.36 -2.47 -33.88
N LYS A 181 -3.53 -3.09 -34.07
CA LYS A 181 -4.01 -4.19 -33.20
C LYS A 181 -3.01 -5.35 -33.08
N SER A 182 -2.25 -5.60 -34.14
CA SER A 182 -1.19 -6.62 -34.16
C SER A 182 -0.07 -6.26 -33.18
N PHE A 183 0.38 -5.01 -33.20
CA PHE A 183 1.43 -4.51 -32.31
C PHE A 183 0.94 -4.43 -30.86
N GLU A 184 -0.28 -3.95 -30.66
CA GLU A 184 -0.90 -3.87 -29.33
C GLU A 184 -0.95 -5.24 -28.65
N ASN A 185 -1.44 -6.27 -29.35
CA ASN A 185 -1.49 -7.63 -28.82
C ASN A 185 -0.09 -8.18 -28.51
N MET A 186 0.90 -7.89 -29.33
CA MET A 186 2.29 -8.28 -29.06
C MET A 186 2.86 -7.55 -27.86
N LEU A 187 2.60 -6.25 -27.73
CA LEU A 187 3.03 -5.42 -26.61
C LEU A 187 2.49 -5.96 -25.28
N PHE A 188 1.17 -6.21 -25.21
CA PHE A 188 0.54 -6.77 -24.00
C PHE A 188 1.11 -8.14 -23.64
N LYS A 189 1.23 -9.04 -24.62
CA LYS A 189 1.79 -10.38 -24.41
C LYS A 189 3.22 -10.34 -23.87
N GLN A 190 4.05 -9.47 -24.45
CA GLN A 190 5.45 -9.32 -24.02
C GLN A 190 5.57 -8.63 -22.67
N ALA A 191 4.69 -7.67 -22.37
CA ALA A 191 4.64 -7.03 -21.07
C ALA A 191 4.28 -8.03 -19.96
N GLU A 192 3.30 -8.90 -20.20
CA GLU A 192 2.93 -9.97 -19.29
C GLU A 192 4.08 -10.95 -19.03
N LEU A 193 4.75 -11.43 -20.09
CA LEU A 193 5.90 -12.33 -20.01
C LEU A 193 7.05 -11.72 -19.20
N ASN A 194 7.29 -10.42 -19.35
CA ASN A 194 8.37 -9.71 -18.66
C ASN A 194 7.91 -9.07 -17.33
N LYS A 195 6.67 -9.28 -16.88
CA LYS A 195 6.08 -8.70 -15.64
C LYS A 195 6.13 -7.17 -15.63
N VAL A 196 5.98 -6.54 -16.76
CA VAL A 196 5.90 -5.08 -16.94
C VAL A 196 4.42 -4.70 -16.95
N LYS A 197 4.03 -3.74 -16.13
CA LYS A 197 2.64 -3.25 -16.09
C LYS A 197 2.43 -2.24 -17.22
N ILE A 198 1.38 -2.40 -18.01
CA ILE A 198 0.91 -1.36 -18.94
C ILE A 198 -0.22 -0.60 -18.25
N SER A 199 -0.14 0.72 -18.30
CA SER A 199 -1.15 1.63 -17.76
C SER A 199 -1.57 2.60 -18.85
N LEU A 200 -2.86 2.59 -19.19
CA LEU A 200 -3.41 3.56 -20.12
C LEU A 200 -3.58 4.91 -19.41
N VAL A 201 -3.15 5.97 -20.10
CA VAL A 201 -3.37 7.35 -19.66
C VAL A 201 -4.62 7.84 -20.36
N PRO A 202 -5.74 8.06 -19.64
CA PRO A 202 -6.96 8.52 -20.28
C PRO A 202 -6.80 9.93 -20.82
N ASN A 203 -7.55 10.24 -21.89
CA ASN A 203 -7.64 11.61 -22.42
C ASN A 203 -8.44 12.44 -21.44
N ILE A 204 -7.78 13.27 -20.66
CA ILE A 204 -8.43 14.10 -19.65
C ILE A 204 -8.54 15.50 -20.19
N ILE A 205 -9.76 15.84 -20.61
CA ILE A 205 -10.16 17.22 -20.84
C ILE A 205 -10.27 17.89 -19.46
N GLN A 206 -9.25 18.55 -19.12
CA GLN A 206 -8.93 19.64 -18.15
C GLN A 206 -9.66 19.79 -16.81
N ASN A 207 -10.76 19.13 -16.47
CA ASN A 207 -11.51 19.54 -15.27
C ASN A 207 -11.56 18.55 -14.09
N ASP A 208 -11.15 17.27 -14.21
CA ASP A 208 -11.43 16.29 -13.17
C ASP A 208 -10.21 15.52 -12.64
N PHE A 209 -9.00 16.08 -12.73
CA PHE A 209 -7.76 15.37 -12.37
C PHE A 209 -7.60 15.04 -10.88
N PHE A 210 -8.36 15.63 -10.00
CA PHE A 210 -8.17 15.50 -8.57
C PHE A 210 -8.95 14.34 -7.91
N GLU A 211 -9.87 13.68 -8.63
CA GLU A 211 -10.71 12.62 -8.06
C GLU A 211 -10.36 11.18 -8.48
N TYR A 212 -9.45 10.96 -9.41
CA TYR A 212 -9.08 9.60 -9.78
C TYR A 212 -7.97 9.06 -8.87
N GLU A 213 -8.35 8.33 -7.84
CA GLU A 213 -7.46 7.40 -7.15
C GLU A 213 -7.00 6.35 -8.16
N PHE A 214 -5.69 6.31 -8.40
CA PHE A 214 -5.07 5.19 -9.10
C PHE A 214 -5.21 3.92 -8.24
N ASN A 215 -6.26 3.14 -8.48
CA ASN A 215 -6.48 1.84 -7.84
C ASN A 215 -5.48 0.79 -8.32
#